data_26fe647c4ade36b0fa60b3fa492856c6
#
_entry.id   26fe647c4ade36b0fa60b3fa492856c6
#
_cell.length_a   1.000
_cell.length_b   1.000
_cell.length_c   1.000
_cell.angle_alpha   90.00
_cell.angle_beta   90.00
_cell.angle_gamma   90.00
#
_symmetry.space_group_name_H-M   'P 1'
#
loop_
_entity.id
_entity.type
_entity.pdbx_description
1 polymer ?
#
loop_
_entity_poly.entity_id
_entity_poly.type
_entity_poly.pdbx_seq_one_letter_code
_entity_poly.pdbx_strand_id
1 'polypeptide(L)'
;MNPLLAFFLAVTIPDLTQLKQMEARFAPVALRVDTAGLSPGDRKALVKLLETARLIDDIFLTQFWSGNQAAYARLKKDTTPLGKARLDYFWLNKGPWSDLDDYAAFLPGVPPRKLPGANFYPEDMRREEFEAWAKTLPDAQRRDAEGFFTVIRRDAANRLSAVPYSQEYRADLTRAAGLLHEAASLTDNPSLRRFLNLRADAFLSNDYYASDVAWMDLDAPLDITIGPYETYNDEIFGYKASYEAYVNLRDDRETERLKSFADHLQEIENNLPIEPRYRNPKLGALAPIAVVNEIVSAGDGAHGIRTAAYNLPNDERVVQEKGSKRVMLKNVQEAKFHAILEPIAARVLPKAAQADLSFDSFFEHILAHELSHGIGPHQIQAGGRSTNARQELKELYSAIEEAKADITGLFMLQYLFDHGTGGVQGGEAAEHRLYTTFLASAFRSLRFGLTDAHGKGMALQFNYLSDKGGFVANPDGAFAVNYEKIKPAVRDLTHDLLTLEAEGNYAGARQMLDSLGVVRPGMRKSLDSLQDLPTDIRPVR
;
A
#
# COMPACT_ATOMS: atom_id res chain seq x y z
N MET A 1 -16.05 15.18 43.74
CA MET A 1 -15.68 13.83 43.32
C MET A 1 -16.83 13.26 42.49
N ASN A 2 -16.75 13.36 41.17
CA ASN A 2 -17.67 12.70 40.25
C ASN A 2 -16.91 11.53 39.60
N PRO A 3 -17.36 10.28 39.71
CA PRO A 3 -16.75 9.18 38.98
C PRO A 3 -17.17 9.29 37.50
N LEU A 4 -16.21 9.55 36.63
CA LEU A 4 -16.37 9.33 35.20
C LEU A 4 -16.66 7.84 35.00
N LEU A 5 -17.92 7.51 34.76
CA LEU A 5 -18.31 6.21 34.20
C LEU A 5 -17.73 6.15 32.76
N ALA A 6 -16.62 5.44 32.62
CA ALA A 6 -16.19 4.98 31.32
C ALA A 6 -17.22 3.95 30.82
N PHE A 7 -18.09 4.35 29.89
CA PHE A 7 -18.89 3.42 29.11
C PHE A 7 -17.92 2.59 28.25
N PHE A 8 -17.55 1.42 28.74
CA PHE A 8 -17.06 0.35 27.88
C PHE A 8 -18.25 -0.06 26.99
N LEU A 9 -18.30 0.44 25.77
CA LEU A 9 -19.13 -0.17 24.73
C LEU A 9 -18.66 -1.62 24.63
N ALA A 10 -19.49 -2.55 25.08
CA ALA A 10 -19.22 -3.97 24.96
C ALA A 10 -19.11 -4.28 23.45
N VAL A 11 -17.93 -4.67 23.00
CA VAL A 11 -17.71 -5.12 21.62
C VAL A 11 -18.63 -6.32 21.41
N THR A 12 -19.63 -6.18 20.56
CA THR A 12 -20.53 -7.28 20.22
C THR A 12 -19.80 -8.22 19.29
N ILE A 13 -19.49 -9.41 19.76
CA ILE A 13 -18.85 -10.44 18.94
C ILE A 13 -19.84 -10.91 17.87
N PRO A 14 -19.44 -10.87 16.57
CA PRO A 14 -20.35 -11.20 15.47
C PRO A 14 -20.79 -12.67 15.52
N ASP A 15 -22.06 -12.89 15.21
CA ASP A 15 -22.62 -14.22 14.92
C ASP A 15 -22.18 -14.72 13.53
N LEU A 16 -22.65 -15.91 13.14
CA LEU A 16 -22.29 -16.51 11.84
C LEU A 16 -22.74 -15.64 10.65
N THR A 17 -23.93 -15.04 10.74
CA THR A 17 -24.50 -14.23 9.66
C THR A 17 -23.72 -12.93 9.48
N GLN A 18 -23.45 -12.25 10.58
CA GLN A 18 -22.65 -11.04 10.61
C GLN A 18 -21.22 -11.30 10.12
N LEU A 19 -20.60 -12.39 10.57
CA LEU A 19 -19.23 -12.74 10.16
C LEU A 19 -19.14 -13.06 8.66
N LYS A 20 -20.14 -13.73 8.09
CA LYS A 20 -20.21 -13.93 6.64
C LYS A 20 -20.40 -12.63 5.85
N GLN A 21 -21.14 -11.66 6.40
CA GLN A 21 -21.25 -10.33 5.80
C GLN A 21 -19.89 -9.60 5.84
N MET A 22 -19.14 -9.74 6.94
CA MET A 22 -17.78 -9.19 7.04
C MET A 22 -16.83 -9.84 6.03
N GLU A 23 -16.87 -11.17 5.86
CA GLU A 23 -16.09 -11.88 4.84
C GLU A 23 -16.46 -11.48 3.41
N ALA A 24 -17.74 -11.22 3.14
CA ALA A 24 -18.23 -10.83 1.80
C ALA A 24 -17.69 -9.48 1.32
N ARG A 25 -17.12 -8.68 2.21
CA ARG A 25 -16.40 -7.45 1.85
C ARG A 25 -15.08 -7.73 1.11
N PHE A 26 -14.64 -8.98 1.11
CA PHE A 26 -13.44 -9.44 0.41
C PHE A 26 -13.84 -10.45 -0.69
N ALA A 27 -13.81 -10.01 -1.95
CA ALA A 27 -14.16 -10.86 -3.08
C ALA A 27 -13.18 -12.04 -3.21
N PRO A 28 -13.64 -13.30 -3.24
CA PRO A 28 -12.76 -14.43 -3.49
C PRO A 28 -12.28 -14.41 -4.94
N VAL A 29 -10.96 -14.43 -5.17
CA VAL A 29 -10.34 -14.41 -6.49
C VAL A 29 -9.25 -15.47 -6.58
N ALA A 30 -9.10 -16.10 -7.75
CA ALA A 30 -7.99 -17.00 -8.03
C ALA A 30 -6.88 -16.22 -8.75
N LEU A 31 -5.78 -15.94 -8.03
CA LEU A 31 -4.58 -15.41 -8.65
C LEU A 31 -3.83 -16.57 -9.33
N ARG A 32 -3.84 -16.59 -10.66
CA ARG A 32 -3.16 -17.62 -11.45
C ARG A 32 -1.96 -17.02 -12.16
N VAL A 33 -0.82 -17.70 -12.06
CA VAL A 33 0.42 -17.31 -12.73
C VAL A 33 0.94 -18.52 -13.52
N ASP A 34 1.21 -18.32 -14.79
CA ASP A 34 1.83 -19.36 -15.60
C ASP A 34 3.35 -19.40 -15.33
N THR A 35 3.79 -20.47 -14.71
CA THR A 35 5.20 -20.71 -14.38
C THR A 35 5.91 -21.63 -15.36
N ALA A 36 5.28 -21.99 -16.49
CA ALA A 36 5.85 -22.90 -17.49
C ALA A 36 7.16 -22.38 -18.10
N GLY A 37 7.31 -21.06 -18.19
CA GLY A 37 8.52 -20.41 -18.71
C GLY A 37 9.73 -20.45 -17.76
N LEU A 38 9.57 -20.85 -16.49
CA LEU A 38 10.69 -20.97 -15.56
C LEU A 38 11.62 -22.13 -15.92
N SER A 39 12.92 -21.96 -15.67
CA SER A 39 13.89 -23.05 -15.78
C SER A 39 13.56 -24.21 -14.82
N PRO A 40 14.06 -25.43 -15.08
CA PRO A 40 13.90 -26.53 -14.14
C PRO A 40 14.47 -26.22 -12.75
N GLY A 41 15.56 -25.46 -12.67
CA GLY A 41 16.19 -24.99 -11.43
C GLY A 41 15.27 -24.01 -10.68
N ASP A 42 14.78 -22.98 -11.37
CA ASP A 42 13.89 -21.97 -10.78
C ASP A 42 12.55 -22.56 -10.32
N ARG A 43 11.98 -23.55 -11.05
CA ARG A 43 10.80 -24.27 -10.57
C ARG A 43 11.02 -25.00 -9.25
N LYS A 44 12.22 -25.61 -9.06
CA LYS A 44 12.56 -26.25 -7.78
C LYS A 44 12.82 -25.22 -6.68
N ALA A 45 13.49 -24.12 -7.01
CA ALA A 45 13.71 -22.99 -6.09
C ALA A 45 12.38 -22.39 -5.64
N LEU A 46 11.42 -22.21 -6.56
CA LEU A 46 10.07 -21.71 -6.24
C LEU A 46 9.38 -22.54 -5.14
N VAL A 47 9.50 -23.87 -5.16
CA VAL A 47 8.91 -24.71 -4.11
C VAL A 47 9.49 -24.36 -2.73
N LYS A 48 10.81 -24.14 -2.63
CA LYS A 48 11.46 -23.74 -1.38
C LYS A 48 11.08 -22.33 -0.93
N LEU A 49 10.88 -21.42 -1.87
CA LEU A 49 10.41 -20.05 -1.60
C LEU A 49 8.97 -20.05 -1.07
N LEU A 50 8.08 -20.91 -1.60
CA LEU A 50 6.73 -21.08 -1.09
C LEU A 50 6.71 -21.71 0.32
N GLU A 51 7.64 -22.63 0.63
CA GLU A 51 7.83 -23.16 1.98
C GLU A 51 8.32 -22.06 2.94
N THR A 52 9.24 -21.21 2.49
CA THR A 52 9.75 -20.07 3.28
C THR A 52 8.64 -19.05 3.57
N ALA A 53 7.82 -18.72 2.58
CA ALA A 53 6.70 -17.79 2.76
C ALA A 53 5.72 -18.23 3.87
N ARG A 54 5.49 -19.55 4.03
CA ARG A 54 4.68 -20.07 5.13
C ARG A 54 5.29 -19.83 6.51
N LEU A 55 6.62 -19.89 6.63
CA LEU A 55 7.29 -19.55 7.89
C LEU A 55 7.20 -18.06 8.20
N ILE A 56 7.17 -17.22 7.17
CA ILE A 56 6.93 -15.78 7.34
C ILE A 56 5.52 -15.50 7.90
N ASP A 57 4.50 -16.25 7.45
CA ASP A 57 3.16 -16.19 8.07
C ASP A 57 3.21 -16.52 9.57
N ASP A 58 3.94 -17.56 9.98
CA ASP A 58 4.06 -17.96 11.38
C ASP A 58 4.78 -16.90 12.24
N ILE A 59 5.84 -16.28 11.69
CA ILE A 59 6.55 -15.18 12.35
C ILE A 59 5.61 -13.97 12.49
N PHE A 60 4.92 -13.58 11.42
CA PHE A 60 4.03 -12.42 11.44
C PHE A 60 2.85 -12.62 12.41
N LEU A 61 2.24 -13.81 12.45
CA LEU A 61 1.21 -14.09 13.45
C LEU A 61 1.71 -13.82 14.87
N THR A 62 2.97 -14.17 15.16
CA THR A 62 3.60 -13.91 16.46
C THR A 62 3.90 -12.41 16.65
N GLN A 63 4.33 -11.70 15.61
CA GLN A 63 4.55 -10.24 15.66
C GLN A 63 3.26 -9.47 15.88
N PHE A 64 2.17 -9.90 15.24
CA PHE A 64 0.90 -9.21 15.29
C PHE A 64 0.25 -9.27 16.68
N TRP A 65 0.30 -10.46 17.33
CA TRP A 65 -0.17 -10.63 18.71
C TRP A 65 0.40 -11.89 19.35
N SER A 66 0.78 -11.78 20.63
CA SER A 66 1.32 -12.89 21.43
C SER A 66 0.37 -14.09 21.55
N GLY A 67 -0.96 -13.84 21.54
CA GLY A 67 -2.01 -14.85 21.63
C GLY A 67 -2.38 -15.55 20.31
N ASN A 68 -1.86 -15.08 19.15
CA ASN A 68 -2.31 -15.54 17.84
C ASN A 68 -2.10 -17.04 17.58
N GLN A 69 -0.93 -17.58 17.93
CA GLN A 69 -0.64 -19.01 17.72
C GLN A 69 -1.62 -19.89 18.48
N ALA A 70 -1.93 -19.54 19.74
CA ALA A 70 -2.90 -20.27 20.56
C ALA A 70 -4.33 -20.11 20.03
N ALA A 71 -4.72 -18.91 19.59
CA ALA A 71 -6.02 -18.66 18.99
C ALA A 71 -6.20 -19.47 17.68
N TYR A 72 -5.21 -19.43 16.80
CA TYR A 72 -5.20 -20.20 15.56
C TYR A 72 -5.29 -21.71 15.79
N ALA A 73 -4.51 -22.24 16.73
CA ALA A 73 -4.56 -23.66 17.10
C ALA A 73 -5.94 -24.08 17.66
N ARG A 74 -6.62 -23.20 18.41
CA ARG A 74 -7.97 -23.40 18.91
C ARG A 74 -9.00 -23.38 17.78
N LEU A 75 -8.93 -22.38 16.89
CA LEU A 75 -9.84 -22.25 15.76
C LEU A 75 -9.78 -23.43 14.80
N LYS A 76 -8.59 -23.98 14.53
CA LYS A 76 -8.43 -25.19 13.69
C LYS A 76 -9.16 -26.43 14.23
N LYS A 77 -9.46 -26.47 15.53
CA LYS A 77 -10.18 -27.60 16.17
C LYS A 77 -11.70 -27.41 16.15
N ASP A 78 -12.18 -26.17 15.90
CA ASP A 78 -13.62 -25.88 15.86
C ASP A 78 -14.18 -26.15 14.45
N THR A 79 -14.83 -27.29 14.28
CA THR A 79 -15.40 -27.73 13.00
C THR A 79 -16.81 -27.24 12.76
N THR A 80 -17.40 -26.47 13.67
CA THR A 80 -18.73 -25.85 13.49
C THR A 80 -18.73 -24.84 12.34
N PRO A 81 -19.90 -24.53 11.74
CA PRO A 81 -19.98 -23.49 10.71
C PRO A 81 -19.43 -22.14 11.18
N LEU A 82 -19.71 -21.74 12.44
CA LEU A 82 -19.18 -20.52 13.03
C LEU A 82 -17.66 -20.59 13.25
N GLY A 83 -17.16 -21.76 13.73
CA GLY A 83 -15.72 -21.98 13.92
C GLY A 83 -14.94 -21.88 12.62
N LYS A 84 -15.46 -22.46 11.52
CA LYS A 84 -14.84 -22.35 10.19
C LYS A 84 -14.83 -20.90 9.69
N ALA A 85 -15.95 -20.17 9.77
CA ALA A 85 -16.00 -18.78 9.38
C ALA A 85 -15.03 -17.92 10.21
N ARG A 86 -14.93 -18.16 11.53
CA ARG A 86 -13.94 -17.50 12.38
C ARG A 86 -12.50 -17.79 11.98
N LEU A 87 -12.20 -19.04 11.61
CA LEU A 87 -10.87 -19.44 11.14
C LEU A 87 -10.52 -18.73 9.82
N ASP A 88 -11.46 -18.73 8.85
CA ASP A 88 -11.25 -18.08 7.55
C ASP A 88 -11.03 -16.58 7.71
N TYR A 89 -11.84 -15.92 8.55
CA TYR A 89 -11.72 -14.49 8.79
C TYR A 89 -10.49 -14.13 9.63
N PHE A 90 -10.09 -15.01 10.58
CA PHE A 90 -8.84 -14.89 11.33
C PHE A 90 -7.63 -14.96 10.39
N TRP A 91 -7.65 -15.90 9.44
CA TRP A 91 -6.55 -16.05 8.49
C TRP A 91 -6.43 -14.86 7.54
N LEU A 92 -7.57 -14.30 7.14
CA LEU A 92 -7.61 -13.08 6.31
C LEU A 92 -6.99 -11.87 7.04
N ASN A 93 -7.35 -11.68 8.32
CA ASN A 93 -6.85 -10.57 9.13
C ASN A 93 -5.56 -10.90 9.91
N LYS A 94 -5.00 -12.11 9.75
CA LYS A 94 -3.83 -12.59 10.52
C LYS A 94 -3.95 -12.39 12.04
N GLY A 95 -5.17 -12.30 12.54
CA GLY A 95 -5.46 -12.04 13.95
C GLY A 95 -6.95 -11.99 14.26
N PRO A 96 -7.32 -11.71 15.52
CA PRO A 96 -8.71 -11.73 15.98
C PRO A 96 -9.45 -10.41 15.77
N TRP A 97 -8.87 -9.43 15.06
CA TRP A 97 -9.42 -8.10 14.83
C TRP A 97 -9.65 -7.85 13.36
N SER A 98 -10.73 -7.12 13.06
CA SER A 98 -11.11 -6.78 11.69
C SER A 98 -10.44 -5.49 11.26
N ASP A 99 -9.60 -5.56 10.24
CA ASP A 99 -8.94 -4.40 9.61
C ASP A 99 -9.97 -3.37 9.11
N LEU A 100 -11.00 -3.82 8.40
CA LEU A 100 -12.07 -2.95 7.88
C LEU A 100 -13.02 -2.38 8.95
N ASP A 101 -12.91 -2.80 10.20
CA ASP A 101 -13.74 -2.34 11.33
C ASP A 101 -12.87 -1.71 12.42
N ASP A 102 -11.84 -0.99 12.02
CA ASP A 102 -10.98 -0.21 12.91
C ASP A 102 -10.35 -1.10 14.01
N TYR A 103 -9.94 -2.30 13.58
CA TYR A 103 -9.38 -3.35 14.44
C TYR A 103 -10.27 -3.77 15.62
N ALA A 104 -11.59 -3.72 15.44
CA ALA A 104 -12.52 -4.28 16.43
C ALA A 104 -12.42 -5.81 16.50
N ALA A 105 -12.48 -6.36 17.72
CA ALA A 105 -12.41 -7.80 17.94
C ALA A 105 -13.64 -8.52 17.39
N PHE A 106 -13.44 -9.61 16.63
CA PHE A 106 -14.49 -10.51 16.18
C PHE A 106 -14.43 -11.90 16.85
N LEU A 107 -13.43 -12.15 17.68
CA LEU A 107 -13.32 -13.35 18.49
C LEU A 107 -13.55 -13.05 19.98
N PRO A 108 -14.20 -13.96 20.72
CA PRO A 108 -14.34 -13.80 22.16
C PRO A 108 -13.04 -14.10 22.90
N GLY A 109 -12.84 -13.42 24.04
CA GLY A 109 -11.72 -13.68 24.95
C GLY A 109 -10.38 -13.13 24.46
N VAL A 110 -10.41 -12.11 23.60
CA VAL A 110 -9.25 -11.35 23.14
C VAL A 110 -9.40 -9.89 23.53
N PRO A 111 -8.33 -9.06 23.51
CA PRO A 111 -8.47 -7.62 23.69
C PRO A 111 -9.50 -7.02 22.73
N PRO A 112 -10.30 -6.02 23.14
CA PRO A 112 -11.40 -5.47 22.34
C PRO A 112 -10.94 -4.82 21.02
N ARG A 113 -9.67 -4.40 20.96
CA ARG A 113 -9.00 -3.85 19.78
C ARG A 113 -7.56 -4.35 19.74
N LYS A 114 -6.94 -4.30 18.56
CA LYS A 114 -5.50 -4.53 18.37
C LYS A 114 -4.70 -3.64 19.32
N LEU A 115 -3.66 -4.22 19.90
CA LEU A 115 -2.75 -3.47 20.75
C LEU A 115 -1.87 -2.54 19.89
N PRO A 116 -1.71 -1.25 20.24
CA PRO A 116 -0.96 -0.30 19.41
C PRO A 116 0.50 -0.72 19.15
N GLY A 117 1.13 -1.40 20.12
CA GLY A 117 2.50 -1.91 19.97
C GLY A 117 2.58 -3.30 19.35
N ALA A 118 1.46 -3.88 18.91
CA ALA A 118 1.38 -5.27 18.50
C ALA A 118 2.10 -6.18 19.51
N ASN A 119 2.91 -7.16 19.07
CA ASN A 119 3.81 -7.90 19.96
C ASN A 119 5.28 -7.48 19.80
N PHE A 120 5.51 -6.24 19.34
CA PHE A 120 6.86 -5.67 19.31
C PHE A 120 7.29 -5.12 20.69
N TYR A 121 6.31 -4.80 21.52
CA TYR A 121 6.49 -4.27 22.88
C TYR A 121 5.73 -5.12 23.90
N PRO A 122 6.04 -5.00 25.22
CA PRO A 122 5.12 -5.47 26.25
C PRO A 122 3.70 -4.92 26.02
N GLU A 123 2.66 -5.74 26.25
CA GLU A 123 1.26 -5.37 25.94
C GLU A 123 0.79 -4.09 26.66
N ASP A 124 1.37 -3.79 27.82
CA ASP A 124 1.07 -2.62 28.64
C ASP A 124 1.98 -1.41 28.37
N MET A 125 2.88 -1.51 27.38
CA MET A 125 3.84 -0.44 27.06
C MET A 125 3.13 0.85 26.68
N ARG A 126 3.58 1.95 27.27
CA ARG A 126 3.19 3.30 26.91
C ARG A 126 4.34 4.04 26.23
N ARG A 127 4.00 4.98 25.38
CA ARG A 127 4.97 5.84 24.69
C ARG A 127 5.96 6.49 25.66
N GLU A 128 5.43 7.09 26.71
CA GLU A 128 6.22 7.83 27.70
C GLU A 128 7.21 6.92 28.46
N GLU A 129 6.80 5.68 28.73
CA GLU A 129 7.66 4.68 29.39
C GLU A 129 8.85 4.31 28.50
N PHE A 130 8.58 4.00 27.23
CA PHE A 130 9.63 3.68 26.26
C PHE A 130 10.59 4.86 26.09
N GLU A 131 10.09 6.08 25.89
CA GLU A 131 10.91 7.28 25.71
C GLU A 131 11.79 7.57 26.96
N ALA A 132 11.22 7.40 28.16
CA ALA A 132 11.97 7.56 29.40
C ALA A 132 13.10 6.53 29.51
N TRP A 133 12.81 5.26 29.19
CA TRP A 133 13.81 4.20 29.18
C TRP A 133 14.89 4.42 28.11
N ALA A 134 14.50 4.71 26.87
CA ALA A 134 15.42 4.91 25.75
C ALA A 134 16.42 6.05 26.02
N LYS A 135 16.00 7.12 26.70
CA LYS A 135 16.88 8.22 27.13
C LYS A 135 17.97 7.80 28.13
N THR A 136 17.78 6.69 28.84
CA THR A 136 18.79 6.17 29.78
C THR A 136 19.85 5.31 29.12
N LEU A 137 19.62 4.91 27.86
CA LEU A 137 20.49 3.99 27.13
C LEU A 137 21.70 4.73 26.51
N PRO A 138 22.86 4.07 26.43
CA PRO A 138 23.94 4.51 25.54
C PRO A 138 23.45 4.61 24.09
N ASP A 139 24.04 5.53 23.32
CA ASP A 139 23.59 5.84 21.95
C ASP A 139 23.45 4.61 21.03
N ALA A 140 24.35 3.64 21.12
CA ALA A 140 24.27 2.41 20.32
C ALA A 140 23.03 1.58 20.71
N GLN A 141 22.82 1.36 22.01
CA GLN A 141 21.67 0.59 22.50
C GLN A 141 20.35 1.32 22.27
N ARG A 142 20.35 2.66 22.31
CA ARG A 142 19.18 3.46 21.98
C ARG A 142 18.82 3.29 20.49
N ARG A 143 19.81 3.37 19.58
CA ARG A 143 19.56 3.08 18.14
C ARG A 143 19.01 1.68 17.91
N ASP A 144 19.51 0.67 18.64
CA ASP A 144 18.96 -0.69 18.54
C ASP A 144 17.52 -0.75 19.07
N ALA A 145 17.22 -0.06 20.18
CA ALA A 145 15.88 -0.02 20.76
C ALA A 145 14.87 0.73 19.86
N GLU A 146 15.29 1.77 19.16
CA GLU A 146 14.49 2.56 18.21
C GLU A 146 14.54 1.98 16.79
N GLY A 147 15.38 0.97 16.53
CA GLY A 147 15.60 0.39 15.22
C GLY A 147 14.51 -0.58 14.78
N PHE A 148 14.49 -0.90 13.48
CA PHE A 148 13.47 -1.71 12.82
C PHE A 148 13.43 -3.18 13.26
N PHE A 149 14.59 -3.76 13.66
CA PHE A 149 14.77 -5.21 13.74
C PHE A 149 14.99 -5.70 15.18
N THR A 150 14.33 -5.07 16.15
CA THR A 150 14.32 -5.47 17.55
C THR A 150 12.91 -5.44 18.12
N VAL A 151 12.62 -6.35 19.04
CA VAL A 151 11.45 -6.25 19.92
C VAL A 151 11.89 -5.74 21.30
N ILE A 152 10.99 -5.08 22.01
CA ILE A 152 11.20 -4.69 23.39
C ILE A 152 10.56 -5.74 24.30
N ARG A 153 11.32 -6.23 25.24
CA ARG A 153 10.86 -7.24 26.21
C ARG A 153 11.09 -6.77 27.63
N ARG A 154 10.26 -7.26 28.53
CA ARG A 154 10.32 -6.98 29.97
C ARG A 154 10.63 -8.28 30.71
N ASP A 155 11.70 -8.27 31.50
CA ASP A 155 12.06 -9.44 32.32
C ASP A 155 11.25 -9.53 33.63
N ALA A 156 11.45 -10.59 34.37
CA ALA A 156 10.77 -10.82 35.66
C ALA A 156 11.07 -9.74 36.71
N ALA A 157 12.17 -8.99 36.58
CA ALA A 157 12.52 -7.86 37.42
C ALA A 157 12.03 -6.52 36.88
N ASN A 158 11.11 -6.54 35.91
CA ASN A 158 10.52 -5.37 35.23
C ASN A 158 11.54 -4.52 34.47
N ARG A 159 12.67 -5.08 34.04
CA ARG A 159 13.69 -4.36 33.26
C ARG A 159 13.42 -4.54 31.77
N LEU A 160 13.49 -3.44 31.03
CA LEU A 160 13.34 -3.43 29.59
C LEU A 160 14.64 -3.78 28.87
N SER A 161 14.53 -4.50 27.77
CA SER A 161 15.65 -4.81 26.87
C SER A 161 15.18 -4.86 25.42
N ALA A 162 16.06 -4.45 24.51
CA ALA A 162 15.88 -4.65 23.07
C ALA A 162 16.45 -6.02 22.69
N VAL A 163 15.62 -6.86 22.07
CA VAL A 163 16.01 -8.21 21.63
C VAL A 163 15.99 -8.24 20.10
N PRO A 164 17.11 -8.57 19.43
CA PRO A 164 17.17 -8.68 17.98
C PRO A 164 16.18 -9.72 17.44
N TYR A 165 15.59 -9.47 16.26
CA TYR A 165 14.69 -10.43 15.62
C TYR A 165 15.35 -11.79 15.38
N SER A 166 16.64 -11.82 15.05
CA SER A 166 17.40 -13.07 14.90
C SER A 166 17.49 -13.90 16.19
N GLN A 167 17.24 -13.31 17.34
CA GLN A 167 17.16 -14.00 18.63
C GLN A 167 15.70 -14.34 18.99
N GLU A 168 14.80 -13.38 18.87
CA GLU A 168 13.38 -13.53 19.21
C GLU A 168 12.71 -14.61 18.36
N TYR A 169 12.95 -14.59 17.04
CA TYR A 169 12.35 -15.52 16.08
C TYR A 169 13.35 -16.58 15.59
N ARG A 170 14.38 -16.89 16.37
CA ARG A 170 15.53 -17.74 15.98
C ARG A 170 15.11 -19.05 15.32
N ALA A 171 14.14 -19.76 15.89
CA ALA A 171 13.76 -21.09 15.40
C ALA A 171 13.24 -21.03 13.95
N ASP A 172 12.32 -20.10 13.69
CA ASP A 172 11.70 -19.96 12.38
C ASP A 172 12.65 -19.30 11.36
N LEU A 173 13.43 -18.32 11.80
CA LEU A 173 14.45 -17.67 10.95
C LEU A 173 15.57 -18.64 10.56
N THR A 174 15.99 -19.55 11.44
CA THR A 174 16.97 -20.59 11.09
C THR A 174 16.43 -21.54 10.01
N ARG A 175 15.16 -21.96 10.14
CA ARG A 175 14.49 -22.79 9.13
C ARG A 175 14.31 -22.04 7.81
N ALA A 176 13.87 -20.80 7.86
CA ALA A 176 13.70 -19.95 6.69
C ALA A 176 15.03 -19.72 5.96
N ALA A 177 16.12 -19.42 6.69
CA ALA A 177 17.46 -19.29 6.14
C ALA A 177 17.93 -20.58 5.45
N GLY A 178 17.70 -21.75 6.05
CA GLY A 178 18.00 -23.04 5.43
C GLY A 178 17.28 -23.24 4.10
N LEU A 179 15.98 -22.92 4.03
CA LEU A 179 15.19 -23.02 2.80
C LEU A 179 15.65 -22.01 1.73
N LEU A 180 16.06 -20.79 2.13
CA LEU A 180 16.60 -19.80 1.21
C LEU A 180 17.95 -20.26 0.62
N HIS A 181 18.85 -20.86 1.41
CA HIS A 181 20.09 -21.46 0.93
C HIS A 181 19.83 -22.64 -0.02
N GLU A 182 18.83 -23.50 0.29
CA GLU A 182 18.40 -24.56 -0.62
C GLU A 182 17.90 -23.97 -1.95
N ALA A 183 17.01 -22.95 -1.91
CA ALA A 183 16.53 -22.28 -3.10
C ALA A 183 17.67 -21.65 -3.91
N ALA A 184 18.64 -21.01 -3.25
CA ALA A 184 19.83 -20.44 -3.85
C ALA A 184 20.69 -21.50 -4.58
N SER A 185 20.77 -22.71 -4.03
CA SER A 185 21.51 -23.81 -4.66
C SER A 185 20.81 -24.39 -5.90
N LEU A 186 19.50 -24.24 -5.99
CA LEU A 186 18.64 -24.80 -7.04
C LEU A 186 18.47 -23.86 -8.24
N THR A 187 18.43 -22.54 -8.01
CA THR A 187 18.23 -21.58 -9.10
C THR A 187 19.42 -21.50 -10.03
N ASP A 188 19.16 -21.39 -11.33
CA ASP A 188 20.17 -21.16 -12.37
C ASP A 188 20.59 -19.69 -12.47
N ASN A 189 19.77 -18.75 -11.92
CA ASN A 189 20.00 -17.32 -12.02
C ASN A 189 21.01 -16.82 -10.97
N PRO A 190 22.12 -16.17 -11.38
CA PRO A 190 23.17 -15.75 -10.46
C PRO A 190 22.77 -14.61 -9.52
N SER A 191 21.93 -13.66 -9.97
CA SER A 191 21.48 -12.54 -9.14
C SER A 191 20.51 -13.02 -8.05
N LEU A 192 19.58 -13.92 -8.40
CA LEU A 192 18.68 -14.55 -7.45
C LEU A 192 19.45 -15.38 -6.41
N ARG A 193 20.42 -16.20 -6.87
CA ARG A 193 21.28 -16.98 -5.98
C ARG A 193 22.00 -16.09 -4.97
N ARG A 194 22.59 -14.98 -5.45
CA ARG A 194 23.30 -14.01 -4.59
C ARG A 194 22.35 -13.42 -3.56
N PHE A 195 21.19 -12.92 -3.99
CA PHE A 195 20.20 -12.32 -3.09
C PHE A 195 19.73 -13.32 -2.03
N LEU A 196 19.34 -14.52 -2.41
CA LEU A 196 18.80 -15.52 -1.48
C LEU A 196 19.83 -15.94 -0.42
N ASN A 197 21.12 -16.12 -0.79
CA ASN A 197 22.16 -16.41 0.19
C ASN A 197 22.36 -15.26 1.18
N LEU A 198 22.47 -14.03 0.69
CA LEU A 198 22.65 -12.86 1.56
C LEU A 198 21.43 -12.63 2.46
N ARG A 199 20.22 -12.89 1.97
CA ARG A 199 19.00 -12.79 2.77
C ARG A 199 18.91 -13.88 3.85
N ALA A 200 19.35 -15.08 3.54
CA ALA A 200 19.47 -16.15 4.52
C ALA A 200 20.44 -15.78 5.65
N ASP A 201 21.60 -15.24 5.28
CA ASP A 201 22.60 -14.76 6.26
C ASP A 201 22.07 -13.59 7.09
N ALA A 202 21.29 -12.67 6.47
CA ALA A 202 20.65 -11.53 7.15
C ALA A 202 19.64 -11.98 8.21
N PHE A 203 18.88 -13.04 7.97
CA PHE A 203 17.95 -13.61 8.95
C PHE A 203 18.68 -14.10 10.22
N LEU A 204 19.91 -14.57 10.08
CA LEU A 204 20.71 -15.06 11.21
C LEU A 204 21.52 -13.96 11.90
N SER A 205 22.03 -13.00 11.13
CA SER A 205 22.86 -11.90 11.64
C SER A 205 22.07 -10.69 12.15
N ASN A 206 20.82 -10.52 11.73
CA ASN A 206 19.99 -9.31 11.93
C ASN A 206 20.50 -8.06 11.16
N ASP A 207 21.43 -8.22 10.23
CA ASP A 207 21.90 -7.15 9.34
C ASP A 207 21.41 -7.38 7.91
N TYR A 208 20.52 -6.52 7.44
CA TYR A 208 19.85 -6.66 6.13
C TYR A 208 20.52 -5.87 5.01
N TYR A 209 21.48 -4.99 5.33
CA TYR A 209 22.08 -4.07 4.34
C TYR A 209 22.57 -4.76 3.06
N ALA A 210 23.46 -5.75 3.19
CA ALA A 210 24.03 -6.43 2.03
C ALA A 210 22.98 -7.16 1.18
N SER A 211 21.95 -7.70 1.82
CA SER A 211 20.84 -8.38 1.13
C SER A 211 19.89 -7.40 0.46
N ASP A 212 19.68 -6.20 1.02
CA ASP A 212 18.87 -5.16 0.40
C ASP A 212 19.57 -4.55 -0.82
N VAL A 213 20.90 -4.36 -0.75
CA VAL A 213 21.72 -4.00 -1.94
C VAL A 213 21.59 -5.05 -3.03
N ALA A 214 21.66 -6.34 -2.68
CA ALA A 214 21.54 -7.43 -3.65
C ALA A 214 20.10 -7.53 -4.22
N TRP A 215 19.09 -7.17 -3.45
CA TRP A 215 17.69 -7.09 -3.91
C TRP A 215 17.49 -5.97 -4.93
N MET A 216 18.15 -4.83 -4.75
CA MET A 216 18.15 -3.75 -5.75
C MET A 216 18.77 -4.19 -7.09
N ASP A 217 19.77 -5.08 -7.04
CA ASP A 217 20.47 -5.63 -8.21
C ASP A 217 19.78 -6.90 -8.76
N LEU A 218 18.63 -7.32 -8.22
CA LEU A 218 17.94 -8.55 -8.62
C LEU A 218 17.42 -8.45 -10.06
N ASP A 219 17.93 -9.30 -10.93
CA ASP A 219 17.52 -9.47 -12.32
C ASP A 219 17.24 -10.94 -12.61
N ALA A 220 16.02 -11.37 -12.32
CA ALA A 220 15.59 -12.76 -12.43
C ALA A 220 14.11 -12.85 -12.82
N PRO A 221 13.68 -13.97 -13.46
CA PRO A 221 12.26 -14.24 -13.67
C PRO A 221 11.45 -14.32 -12.38
N LEU A 222 12.03 -14.88 -11.31
CA LEU A 222 11.46 -14.86 -9.96
C LEU A 222 11.90 -13.57 -9.25
N ASP A 223 10.97 -12.66 -9.03
CA ASP A 223 11.17 -11.46 -8.20
C ASP A 223 10.69 -11.77 -6.78
N ILE A 224 11.63 -11.77 -5.85
CA ILE A 224 11.38 -12.18 -4.47
C ILE A 224 11.65 -11.02 -3.53
N THR A 225 10.63 -10.65 -2.77
CA THR A 225 10.76 -9.73 -1.64
C THR A 225 10.43 -10.51 -0.38
N ILE A 226 11.37 -10.63 0.55
CA ILE A 226 11.17 -11.40 1.78
C ILE A 226 12.01 -10.81 2.91
N GLY A 227 11.39 -10.44 4.01
CA GLY A 227 12.07 -9.81 5.16
C GLY A 227 11.15 -8.95 6.00
N PRO A 228 11.69 -8.23 6.98
CA PRO A 228 10.96 -7.25 7.77
C PRO A 228 11.04 -5.87 7.09
N TYR A 229 9.90 -5.32 6.68
CA TYR A 229 9.85 -4.05 5.95
C TYR A 229 8.84 -3.06 6.52
N GLU A 230 7.55 -3.37 6.51
CA GLU A 230 6.50 -2.40 6.83
C GLU A 230 6.36 -2.17 8.34
N THR A 231 6.17 -0.91 8.74
CA THR A 231 6.14 -0.52 10.16
C THR A 231 4.75 -0.15 10.67
N TYR A 232 3.71 -0.29 9.86
CA TYR A 232 2.34 0.15 10.19
C TYR A 232 1.72 -0.57 11.40
N ASN A 233 2.17 -1.79 11.70
CA ASN A 233 1.68 -2.54 12.86
C ASN A 233 2.19 -2.01 14.20
N ASP A 234 3.29 -1.24 14.21
CA ASP A 234 3.76 -0.46 15.34
C ASP A 234 3.10 0.93 15.35
N GLU A 235 1.91 1.01 15.90
CA GLU A 235 1.15 2.27 16.03
C GLU A 235 1.66 3.18 17.18
N ILE A 236 2.65 2.70 17.97
CA ILE A 236 3.25 3.53 19.04
C ILE A 236 4.25 4.50 18.43
N PHE A 237 5.19 4.02 17.59
CA PHE A 237 6.27 4.83 17.05
C PHE A 237 6.50 4.65 15.54
N GLY A 238 6.07 3.54 14.95
CA GLY A 238 6.45 3.15 13.61
C GLY A 238 7.92 2.71 13.49
N TYR A 239 8.50 2.20 14.57
CA TYR A 239 9.90 1.76 14.59
C TYR A 239 10.11 0.31 14.20
N LYS A 240 9.11 -0.55 14.39
CA LYS A 240 9.26 -2.01 14.30
C LYS A 240 8.72 -2.55 13.01
N ALA A 241 9.59 -3.22 12.25
CA ALA A 241 9.24 -3.76 10.95
C ALA A 241 8.58 -5.15 11.07
N SER A 242 7.46 -5.31 10.37
CA SER A 242 6.75 -6.59 10.22
C SER A 242 7.41 -7.46 9.15
N TYR A 243 7.44 -8.78 9.38
CA TYR A 243 7.85 -9.72 8.36
C TYR A 243 6.77 -9.90 7.29
N GLU A 244 7.20 -9.84 6.06
CA GLU A 244 6.38 -10.11 4.88
C GLU A 244 7.16 -10.88 3.82
N ALA A 245 6.44 -11.50 2.90
CA ALA A 245 7.01 -12.13 1.74
C ALA A 245 6.11 -11.94 0.51
N TYR A 246 6.73 -11.61 -0.61
CA TYR A 246 6.14 -11.66 -1.95
C TYR A 246 6.99 -12.55 -2.83
N VAL A 247 6.39 -13.62 -3.33
CA VAL A 247 6.99 -14.51 -4.33
C VAL A 247 6.28 -14.26 -5.63
N ASN A 248 6.98 -13.64 -6.57
CA ASN A 248 6.41 -13.12 -7.79
C ASN A 248 7.09 -13.69 -9.03
N LEU A 249 6.38 -13.66 -10.16
CA LEU A 249 6.93 -13.83 -11.50
C LEU A 249 6.99 -12.47 -12.18
N ARG A 250 8.17 -12.07 -12.66
CA ARG A 250 8.39 -10.79 -13.35
C ARG A 250 7.68 -10.80 -14.72
N ASP A 251 7.03 -9.70 -15.05
CA ASP A 251 6.49 -9.40 -16.38
C ASP A 251 7.45 -8.43 -17.08
N ASP A 252 8.43 -9.00 -17.80
CA ASP A 252 9.47 -8.20 -18.47
C ASP A 252 8.89 -7.26 -19.52
N ARG A 253 7.84 -7.69 -20.23
CA ARG A 253 7.20 -6.89 -21.27
C ARG A 253 6.55 -5.64 -20.65
N GLU A 254 5.77 -5.82 -19.59
CA GLU A 254 5.13 -4.70 -18.92
C GLU A 254 6.16 -3.83 -18.19
N THR A 255 7.19 -4.42 -17.60
CA THR A 255 8.29 -3.68 -16.97
C THR A 255 8.96 -2.73 -17.97
N GLU A 256 9.31 -3.21 -19.17
CA GLU A 256 9.94 -2.37 -20.19
C GLU A 256 8.96 -1.32 -20.76
N ARG A 257 7.67 -1.68 -20.93
CA ARG A 257 6.63 -0.74 -21.34
C ARG A 257 6.51 0.42 -20.33
N LEU A 258 6.46 0.11 -19.03
CA LEU A 258 6.33 1.14 -18.01
C LEU A 258 7.62 1.95 -17.78
N LYS A 259 8.78 1.38 -18.05
CA LYS A 259 10.05 2.11 -18.00
C LYS A 259 10.07 3.27 -19.01
N SER A 260 9.42 3.10 -20.17
CA SER A 260 9.31 4.16 -21.16
C SER A 260 8.57 5.41 -20.65
N PHE A 261 7.67 5.28 -19.68
CA PHE A 261 7.06 6.44 -18.99
C PHE A 261 8.10 7.22 -18.18
N ALA A 262 8.94 6.48 -17.45
CA ALA A 262 9.98 7.07 -16.61
C ALA A 262 10.98 7.89 -17.42
N ASP A 263 11.29 7.47 -18.64
CA ASP A 263 12.20 8.17 -19.54
C ASP A 263 11.69 9.56 -19.97
N HIS A 264 10.38 9.82 -19.88
CA HIS A 264 9.76 11.10 -20.24
C HIS A 264 9.48 12.00 -19.03
N LEU A 265 9.79 11.58 -17.79
CA LEU A 265 9.42 12.37 -16.61
C LEU A 265 10.05 13.76 -16.56
N GLN A 266 11.31 13.92 -17.00
CA GLN A 266 11.92 15.25 -17.06
C GLN A 266 11.24 16.14 -18.11
N GLU A 267 10.81 15.57 -19.23
CA GLU A 267 10.04 16.29 -20.25
C GLU A 267 8.70 16.74 -19.69
N ILE A 268 8.00 15.85 -18.99
CA ILE A 268 6.71 16.15 -18.34
C ILE A 268 6.88 17.22 -17.26
N GLU A 269 7.90 17.10 -16.40
CA GLU A 269 8.25 18.12 -15.39
C GLU A 269 8.45 19.50 -16.02
N ASN A 270 9.18 19.58 -17.14
CA ASN A 270 9.44 20.81 -17.86
C ASN A 270 8.17 21.41 -18.50
N ASN A 271 7.10 20.63 -18.63
CA ASN A 271 5.82 21.02 -19.22
C ASN A 271 4.66 21.04 -18.22
N LEU A 272 4.92 20.86 -16.91
CA LEU A 272 3.90 21.01 -15.88
C LEU A 272 3.22 22.38 -16.00
N PRO A 273 1.90 22.48 -15.77
CA PRO A 273 1.13 23.71 -15.95
C PRO A 273 1.33 24.71 -14.80
N ILE A 274 2.58 24.94 -14.37
CA ILE A 274 2.97 25.88 -13.31
C ILE A 274 4.05 26.83 -13.81
N GLU A 275 4.32 27.88 -13.03
CA GLU A 275 5.40 28.81 -13.37
C GLU A 275 6.75 28.07 -13.46
N PRO A 276 7.60 28.37 -14.44
CA PRO A 276 8.88 27.69 -14.65
C PRO A 276 9.79 27.67 -13.42
N ARG A 277 9.71 28.66 -12.54
CA ARG A 277 10.50 28.75 -11.31
C ARG A 277 10.13 27.68 -10.27
N TYR A 278 8.95 27.07 -10.38
CA TYR A 278 8.47 26.02 -9.49
C TYR A 278 8.77 24.62 -10.00
N ARG A 279 9.17 24.50 -11.26
CA ARG A 279 9.53 23.23 -11.88
C ARG A 279 10.91 22.79 -11.42
N ASN A 280 11.10 21.48 -11.30
CA ASN A 280 12.37 20.90 -10.95
C ASN A 280 13.30 20.85 -12.18
N PRO A 281 14.38 21.64 -12.25
CA PRO A 281 15.22 21.71 -13.44
C PRO A 281 15.94 20.39 -13.73
N LYS A 282 16.10 19.54 -12.73
CA LYS A 282 16.72 18.21 -12.86
C LYS A 282 16.14 17.26 -11.83
N LEU A 283 15.33 16.33 -12.29
CA LEU A 283 14.85 15.22 -11.46
C LEU A 283 16.02 14.33 -11.04
N GLY A 284 15.92 13.74 -9.85
CA GLY A 284 16.86 12.73 -9.38
C GLY A 284 16.82 11.45 -10.24
N ALA A 285 17.69 10.51 -9.93
CA ALA A 285 17.59 9.17 -10.52
C ALA A 285 16.23 8.55 -10.16
N LEU A 286 15.55 8.06 -11.19
CA LEU A 286 14.24 7.42 -10.99
C LEU A 286 14.42 6.05 -10.33
N ALA A 287 13.51 5.74 -9.40
CA ALA A 287 13.43 4.40 -8.84
C ALA A 287 13.13 3.38 -9.96
N PRO A 288 13.90 2.28 -10.06
CA PRO A 288 13.55 1.19 -10.95
C PRO A 288 12.13 0.70 -10.71
N ILE A 289 11.40 0.40 -11.78
CA ILE A 289 10.05 -0.15 -11.73
C ILE A 289 10.13 -1.61 -12.15
N ALA A 290 9.52 -2.49 -11.36
CA ALA A 290 9.31 -3.89 -11.70
C ALA A 290 7.81 -4.17 -11.73
N VAL A 291 7.31 -4.70 -12.83
CA VAL A 291 5.94 -5.24 -12.92
C VAL A 291 6.01 -6.73 -12.69
N VAL A 292 5.21 -7.22 -11.78
CA VAL A 292 5.21 -8.62 -11.39
C VAL A 292 3.81 -9.20 -11.27
N ASN A 293 3.71 -10.52 -11.40
CA ASN A 293 2.52 -11.30 -11.10
C ASN A 293 2.75 -12.07 -9.80
N GLU A 294 1.96 -11.77 -8.77
CA GLU A 294 2.05 -12.44 -7.47
C GLU A 294 1.65 -13.91 -7.58
N ILE A 295 2.55 -14.80 -7.18
CA ILE A 295 2.27 -16.23 -7.00
C ILE A 295 1.74 -16.47 -5.60
N VAL A 296 2.39 -15.86 -4.60
CA VAL A 296 1.95 -15.87 -3.21
C VAL A 296 2.52 -14.67 -2.46
N SER A 297 1.73 -14.16 -1.52
CA SER A 297 2.22 -13.30 -0.45
C SER A 297 1.96 -13.92 0.91
N ALA A 298 2.72 -13.52 1.91
CA ALA A 298 2.67 -14.02 3.27
C ALA A 298 3.03 -12.92 4.27
N GLY A 299 2.75 -13.17 5.55
CA GLY A 299 2.99 -12.21 6.62
C GLY A 299 2.13 -10.96 6.45
N ASP A 300 2.73 -9.78 6.67
CA ASP A 300 2.05 -8.50 6.55
C ASP A 300 1.51 -8.25 5.14
N GLY A 301 2.24 -8.63 4.09
CA GLY A 301 1.79 -8.53 2.70
C GLY A 301 0.53 -9.36 2.35
N ALA A 302 0.13 -10.28 3.24
CA ALA A 302 -1.10 -11.07 3.12
C ALA A 302 -2.17 -10.71 4.18
N HIS A 303 -1.97 -9.64 4.94
CA HIS A 303 -2.83 -9.19 6.03
C HIS A 303 -3.89 -8.20 5.53
N GLY A 304 -5.17 -8.46 5.81
CA GLY A 304 -6.27 -7.53 5.55
C GLY A 304 -6.40 -7.09 4.09
N ILE A 305 -6.34 -5.79 3.84
CA ILE A 305 -6.38 -5.19 2.51
C ILE A 305 -5.11 -5.53 1.74
N ARG A 306 -5.30 -6.06 0.52
CA ARG A 306 -4.17 -6.53 -0.31
C ARG A 306 -3.36 -5.37 -0.89
N THR A 307 -2.05 -5.44 -0.71
CA THR A 307 -1.09 -4.53 -1.33
C THR A 307 -1.21 -4.58 -2.87
N ALA A 308 -1.20 -3.45 -3.52
CA ALA A 308 -1.24 -3.32 -4.98
C ALA A 308 0.13 -2.96 -5.58
N ALA A 309 0.97 -2.29 -4.80
CA ALA A 309 2.34 -1.92 -5.13
C ALA A 309 3.12 -1.65 -3.84
N TYR A 310 4.45 -1.70 -3.89
CA TYR A 310 5.31 -1.30 -2.77
C TYR A 310 6.62 -0.69 -3.27
N ASN A 311 7.24 0.14 -2.45
CA ASN A 311 8.49 0.82 -2.74
C ASN A 311 9.50 0.55 -1.61
N LEU A 312 10.58 -0.13 -1.90
CA LEU A 312 11.58 -0.60 -0.94
C LEU A 312 13.01 -0.37 -1.49
N PRO A 313 14.05 -0.46 -0.68
CA PRO A 313 14.07 -0.74 0.76
C PRO A 313 13.77 0.50 1.62
N ASN A 314 13.60 0.28 2.93
CA ASN A 314 13.46 1.35 3.92
C ASN A 314 14.81 1.75 4.56
N ASP A 315 15.90 1.05 4.27
CA ASP A 315 17.24 1.40 4.77
C ASP A 315 17.80 2.60 4.01
N GLU A 316 17.88 3.75 4.68
CA GLU A 316 18.39 5.00 4.11
C GLU A 316 19.79 4.88 3.50
N ARG A 317 20.64 3.97 4.00
CA ARG A 317 21.98 3.73 3.44
C ARG A 317 21.88 3.11 2.04
N VAL A 318 20.95 2.17 1.87
CA VAL A 318 20.68 1.54 0.56
C VAL A 318 20.02 2.52 -0.38
N VAL A 319 19.06 3.31 0.12
CA VAL A 319 18.40 4.36 -0.66
C VAL A 319 19.41 5.41 -1.17
N GLN A 320 20.38 5.81 -0.33
CA GLN A 320 21.43 6.73 -0.75
C GLN A 320 22.41 6.13 -1.77
N GLU A 321 22.70 4.82 -1.67
CA GLU A 321 23.64 4.14 -2.57
C GLU A 321 23.01 3.70 -3.88
N LYS A 322 21.78 3.16 -3.84
CA LYS A 322 21.09 2.46 -4.94
C LYS A 322 19.77 3.09 -5.35
N GLY A 323 19.23 4.00 -4.56
CA GLY A 323 17.84 4.42 -4.67
C GLY A 323 16.87 3.41 -4.08
N SER A 324 15.61 3.50 -4.50
CA SER A 324 14.56 2.53 -4.15
C SER A 324 14.04 1.83 -5.41
N LYS A 325 13.36 0.70 -5.26
CA LYS A 325 12.70 -0.03 -6.35
C LYS A 325 11.20 -0.11 -6.07
N ARG A 326 10.40 0.25 -7.08
CA ARG A 326 8.94 0.13 -7.03
C ARG A 326 8.52 -1.17 -7.69
N VAL A 327 7.73 -1.96 -6.98
CA VAL A 327 7.17 -3.22 -7.48
C VAL A 327 5.67 -3.09 -7.60
N MET A 328 5.13 -3.36 -8.78
CA MET A 328 3.70 -3.28 -9.08
C MET A 328 3.12 -4.68 -9.28
N LEU A 329 2.14 -5.05 -8.46
CA LEU A 329 1.49 -6.37 -8.46
C LEU A 329 0.34 -6.39 -9.49
N LYS A 330 0.67 -6.65 -10.79
CA LYS A 330 -0.26 -6.51 -11.91
C LYS A 330 -1.50 -7.39 -11.76
N ASN A 331 -1.34 -8.68 -11.49
CA ASN A 331 -2.47 -9.60 -11.37
C ASN A 331 -3.35 -9.34 -10.14
N VAL A 332 -2.79 -8.77 -9.07
CA VAL A 332 -3.56 -8.30 -7.91
C VAL A 332 -4.42 -7.10 -8.31
N GLN A 333 -3.84 -6.14 -9.02
CA GLN A 333 -4.56 -4.97 -9.52
C GLN A 333 -5.65 -5.36 -10.55
N GLU A 334 -5.35 -6.31 -11.43
CA GLU A 334 -6.32 -6.86 -12.39
C GLU A 334 -7.49 -7.55 -11.67
N ALA A 335 -7.20 -8.34 -10.64
CA ALA A 335 -8.23 -8.96 -9.81
C ALA A 335 -9.10 -7.92 -9.09
N LYS A 336 -8.51 -6.84 -8.56
CA LYS A 336 -9.24 -5.70 -7.96
C LYS A 336 -10.07 -4.96 -9.00
N PHE A 337 -9.56 -4.79 -10.20
CA PHE A 337 -10.30 -4.18 -11.30
C PHE A 337 -11.57 -4.96 -11.60
N HIS A 338 -11.47 -6.26 -11.84
CA HIS A 338 -12.62 -7.09 -12.18
C HIS A 338 -13.60 -7.32 -11.02
N ALA A 339 -13.08 -7.57 -9.82
CA ALA A 339 -13.93 -7.91 -8.68
C ALA A 339 -14.57 -6.69 -7.99
N ILE A 340 -14.00 -5.49 -8.16
CA ILE A 340 -14.42 -4.30 -7.43
C ILE A 340 -14.77 -3.15 -8.38
N LEU A 341 -13.86 -2.77 -9.28
CA LEU A 341 -14.07 -1.59 -10.11
C LEU A 341 -15.15 -1.78 -11.18
N GLU A 342 -15.19 -2.92 -11.86
CA GLU A 342 -16.26 -3.22 -12.82
C GLU A 342 -17.65 -3.20 -12.18
N PRO A 343 -17.89 -3.85 -11.01
CA PRO A 343 -19.16 -3.71 -10.30
C PRO A 343 -19.49 -2.28 -9.86
N ILE A 344 -18.50 -1.48 -9.46
CA ILE A 344 -18.69 -0.06 -9.14
C ILE A 344 -19.13 0.68 -10.42
N ALA A 345 -18.37 0.53 -11.51
CA ALA A 345 -18.65 1.18 -12.79
C ALA A 345 -20.07 0.86 -13.31
N ALA A 346 -20.51 -0.38 -13.14
CA ALA A 346 -21.85 -0.81 -13.52
C ALA A 346 -22.98 -0.03 -12.80
N ARG A 347 -22.70 0.55 -11.63
CA ARG A 347 -23.67 1.31 -10.82
C ARG A 347 -23.53 2.82 -10.95
N VAL A 348 -22.30 3.31 -11.15
CA VAL A 348 -22.03 4.75 -11.11
C VAL A 348 -21.91 5.37 -12.50
N LEU A 349 -21.70 4.56 -13.57
CA LEU A 349 -21.57 5.03 -14.94
C LEU A 349 -22.83 4.74 -15.76
N PRO A 350 -23.19 5.60 -16.73
CA PRO A 350 -24.18 5.27 -17.73
C PRO A 350 -23.78 4.01 -18.50
N LYS A 351 -24.76 3.18 -18.89
CA LYS A 351 -24.51 1.90 -19.58
C LYS A 351 -23.62 2.04 -20.83
N ALA A 352 -23.80 3.12 -21.58
CA ALA A 352 -22.99 3.37 -22.80
C ALA A 352 -21.51 3.62 -22.46
N ALA A 353 -21.21 4.31 -21.35
CA ALA A 353 -19.85 4.61 -20.93
C ALA A 353 -19.10 3.41 -20.35
N GLN A 354 -19.80 2.36 -19.91
CA GLN A 354 -19.18 1.16 -19.34
C GLN A 354 -18.29 0.41 -20.36
N ALA A 355 -18.51 0.60 -21.66
CA ALA A 355 -17.65 0.03 -22.70
C ALA A 355 -16.24 0.65 -22.76
N ASP A 356 -16.08 1.84 -22.20
CA ASP A 356 -14.79 2.54 -22.13
C ASP A 356 -13.99 2.20 -20.84
N LEU A 357 -14.53 1.36 -19.96
CA LEU A 357 -13.78 0.90 -18.80
C LEU A 357 -12.59 0.03 -19.23
N SER A 358 -11.38 0.36 -18.76
CA SER A 358 -10.14 -0.26 -19.23
C SER A 358 -9.20 -0.58 -18.09
N PHE A 359 -8.76 -1.86 -18.00
CA PHE A 359 -7.72 -2.25 -17.06
C PHE A 359 -6.39 -1.56 -17.35
N ASP A 360 -6.01 -1.43 -18.63
CA ASP A 360 -4.75 -0.74 -18.98
C ASP A 360 -4.77 0.71 -18.48
N SER A 361 -5.87 1.46 -18.69
CA SER A 361 -5.99 2.84 -18.19
C SER A 361 -6.00 2.91 -16.66
N PHE A 362 -6.58 1.93 -15.98
CA PHE A 362 -6.53 1.82 -14.52
C PHE A 362 -5.10 1.59 -14.02
N PHE A 363 -4.40 0.63 -14.62
CA PHE A 363 -3.03 0.26 -14.25
C PHE A 363 -2.01 1.37 -14.57
N GLU A 364 -2.14 1.98 -15.74
CA GLU A 364 -1.30 3.11 -16.15
C GLU A 364 -1.51 4.33 -15.26
N HIS A 365 -2.76 4.60 -14.85
CA HIS A 365 -3.02 5.72 -13.94
C HIS A 365 -2.40 5.49 -12.54
N ILE A 366 -2.45 4.26 -12.00
CA ILE A 366 -1.77 3.94 -10.74
C ILE A 366 -0.26 4.17 -10.87
N LEU A 367 0.36 3.74 -11.99
CA LEU A 367 1.76 4.03 -12.23
C LEU A 367 2.03 5.53 -12.31
N ALA A 368 1.22 6.26 -13.10
CA ALA A 368 1.38 7.69 -13.27
C ALA A 368 1.21 8.45 -11.94
N HIS A 369 0.28 8.03 -11.08
CA HIS A 369 0.13 8.51 -9.71
C HIS A 369 1.42 8.33 -8.91
N GLU A 370 1.96 7.13 -8.89
CA GLU A 370 3.18 6.81 -8.18
C GLU A 370 4.41 7.60 -8.69
N LEU A 371 4.52 7.80 -9.99
CA LEU A 371 5.57 8.62 -10.57
C LEU A 371 5.38 10.11 -10.25
N SER A 372 4.12 10.54 -10.13
CA SER A 372 3.76 11.92 -9.84
C SER A 372 4.11 12.38 -8.43
N HIS A 373 4.35 11.44 -7.50
CA HIS A 373 4.98 11.76 -6.21
C HIS A 373 6.42 12.27 -6.38
N GLY A 374 7.10 11.91 -7.46
CA GLY A 374 8.49 12.30 -7.74
C GLY A 374 8.65 13.60 -8.56
N ILE A 375 7.56 14.20 -9.04
CA ILE A 375 7.60 15.43 -9.85
C ILE A 375 6.89 16.60 -9.18
N GLY A 376 7.19 17.82 -9.65
CA GLY A 376 6.69 19.05 -9.06
C GLY A 376 7.60 19.59 -7.93
N PRO A 377 7.12 20.58 -7.15
CA PRO A 377 7.92 21.32 -6.19
C PRO A 377 8.14 20.54 -4.89
N HIS A 378 9.34 19.98 -4.68
CA HIS A 378 9.72 19.27 -3.44
C HIS A 378 10.41 20.19 -2.44
N GLN A 379 11.45 20.93 -2.87
CA GLN A 379 12.12 21.94 -2.08
C GLN A 379 11.59 23.31 -2.49
N ILE A 380 11.05 24.04 -1.54
CA ILE A 380 10.36 25.31 -1.78
C ILE A 380 10.95 26.44 -0.97
N GLN A 381 10.63 27.67 -1.36
CA GLN A 381 10.98 28.87 -0.60
C GLN A 381 9.71 29.46 0.00
N ALA A 382 9.57 29.40 1.32
CA ALA A 382 8.44 29.98 2.04
C ALA A 382 8.93 30.87 3.19
N GLY A 383 8.38 32.09 3.26
CA GLY A 383 8.78 33.03 4.33
C GLY A 383 10.27 33.40 4.32
N GLY A 384 10.93 33.36 3.16
CA GLY A 384 12.37 33.66 3.04
C GLY A 384 13.32 32.54 3.50
N ARG A 385 12.82 31.33 3.75
CA ARG A 385 13.60 30.15 4.13
C ARG A 385 13.38 28.98 3.18
N SER A 386 14.38 28.14 3.03
CA SER A 386 14.25 26.85 2.33
C SER A 386 13.49 25.87 3.23
N THR A 387 12.50 25.21 2.66
CA THR A 387 11.60 24.27 3.35
C THR A 387 11.02 23.27 2.32
N ASN A 388 9.99 22.53 2.68
CA ASN A 388 9.27 21.64 1.77
C ASN A 388 7.75 21.72 2.01
N ALA A 389 6.96 21.27 1.03
CA ALA A 389 5.50 21.32 1.09
C ALA A 389 4.95 20.62 2.33
N ARG A 390 5.50 19.45 2.72
CA ARG A 390 5.07 18.69 3.91
C ARG A 390 5.16 19.52 5.20
N GLN A 391 6.27 20.25 5.39
CA GLN A 391 6.47 21.08 6.58
C GLN A 391 5.53 22.28 6.62
N GLU A 392 5.24 22.88 5.46
CA GLU A 392 4.37 24.06 5.38
C GLU A 392 2.89 23.69 5.46
N LEU A 393 2.45 22.60 4.81
CA LEU A 393 1.05 22.16 4.80
C LEU A 393 0.66 21.32 6.03
N LYS A 394 1.64 20.79 6.78
CA LYS A 394 1.44 20.06 8.05
C LYS A 394 0.45 18.89 7.91
N GLU A 395 -0.60 18.85 8.75
CA GLU A 395 -1.64 17.81 8.76
C GLU A 395 -2.49 17.77 7.48
N LEU A 396 -2.43 18.80 6.65
CA LEU A 396 -3.17 18.85 5.38
C LEU A 396 -2.41 18.20 4.24
N TYR A 397 -1.08 18.01 4.41
CA TYR A 397 -0.19 17.59 3.35
C TYR A 397 -0.63 16.27 2.70
N SER A 398 -0.90 15.24 3.49
CA SER A 398 -1.18 13.92 2.91
C SER A 398 -2.35 13.94 1.93
N ALA A 399 -3.47 14.58 2.28
CA ALA A 399 -4.64 14.65 1.39
C ALA A 399 -4.39 15.52 0.14
N ILE A 400 -3.59 16.57 0.25
CA ILE A 400 -3.20 17.42 -0.89
C ILE A 400 -2.22 16.66 -1.80
N GLU A 401 -1.22 16.00 -1.25
CA GLU A 401 -0.22 15.21 -1.99
C GLU A 401 -0.88 14.06 -2.78
N GLU A 402 -1.82 13.33 -2.16
CA GLU A 402 -2.57 12.27 -2.85
C GLU A 402 -3.43 12.84 -4.00
N ALA A 403 -4.10 13.98 -3.76
CA ALA A 403 -4.83 14.66 -4.82
C ALA A 403 -3.90 15.16 -5.94
N LYS A 404 -2.73 15.68 -5.59
CA LYS A 404 -1.71 16.14 -6.55
C LYS A 404 -1.18 14.96 -7.36
N ALA A 405 -0.86 13.84 -6.73
CA ALA A 405 -0.35 12.67 -7.42
C ALA A 405 -1.35 12.09 -8.42
N ASP A 406 -2.61 11.92 -8.01
CA ASP A 406 -3.69 11.44 -8.89
C ASP A 406 -3.91 12.34 -10.11
N ILE A 407 -4.10 13.65 -9.88
CA ILE A 407 -4.45 14.57 -10.97
C ILE A 407 -3.26 14.85 -11.90
N THR A 408 -2.04 14.91 -11.35
CA THR A 408 -0.82 15.05 -12.14
C THR A 408 -0.56 13.78 -12.94
N GLY A 409 -0.93 12.60 -12.43
CA GLY A 409 -0.91 11.35 -13.17
C GLY A 409 -1.83 11.38 -14.40
N LEU A 410 -3.05 11.91 -14.26
CA LEU A 410 -3.93 12.14 -15.43
C LEU A 410 -3.34 13.15 -16.42
N PHE A 411 -2.80 14.24 -15.93
CA PHE A 411 -2.11 15.24 -16.78
C PHE A 411 -0.94 14.60 -17.54
N MET A 412 -0.14 13.77 -16.87
CA MET A 412 0.99 13.05 -17.46
C MET A 412 0.53 12.12 -18.59
N LEU A 413 -0.47 11.28 -18.35
CA LEU A 413 -0.99 10.35 -19.36
C LEU A 413 -1.56 11.10 -20.56
N GLN A 414 -2.32 12.18 -20.31
CA GLN A 414 -2.84 13.01 -21.38
C GLN A 414 -1.72 13.68 -22.20
N TYR A 415 -0.65 14.16 -21.53
CA TYR A 415 0.51 14.73 -22.19
C TYR A 415 1.17 13.70 -23.13
N LEU A 416 1.37 12.46 -22.64
CA LEU A 416 1.95 11.38 -23.44
C LEU A 416 1.04 11.01 -24.64
N PHE A 417 -0.28 11.00 -24.46
CA PHE A 417 -1.23 10.78 -25.56
C PHE A 417 -1.15 11.87 -26.63
N ASP A 418 -1.09 13.14 -26.21
CA ASP A 418 -1.04 14.28 -27.12
C ASP A 418 0.26 14.33 -27.95
N HIS A 419 1.36 13.78 -27.42
CA HIS A 419 2.68 13.77 -28.05
C HIS A 419 3.03 12.43 -28.73
N GLY A 420 2.23 11.37 -28.51
CA GLY A 420 2.50 10.03 -29.05
C GLY A 420 3.80 9.41 -28.53
N THR A 421 4.15 9.68 -27.26
CA THR A 421 5.38 9.25 -26.60
C THR A 421 5.10 8.32 -25.41
N GLY A 422 6.13 7.81 -24.75
CA GLY A 422 5.98 6.96 -23.55
C GLY A 422 5.40 5.56 -23.80
N GLY A 423 5.38 5.09 -25.04
CA GLY A 423 4.87 3.76 -25.37
C GLY A 423 3.35 3.60 -25.24
N VAL A 424 2.61 4.71 -25.10
CA VAL A 424 1.13 4.73 -25.03
C VAL A 424 0.53 5.13 -26.37
N GLN A 425 -0.62 4.51 -26.69
CA GLN A 425 -1.39 4.90 -27.87
C GLN A 425 -2.41 5.96 -27.47
N GLY A 426 -2.26 7.17 -27.99
CA GLY A 426 -3.19 8.27 -27.78
C GLY A 426 -4.42 8.21 -28.70
N GLY A 427 -5.19 9.30 -28.70
CA GLY A 427 -6.38 9.52 -29.51
C GLY A 427 -7.67 9.42 -28.70
N GLU A 428 -8.79 9.81 -29.31
CA GLU A 428 -10.09 9.98 -28.67
C GLU A 428 -10.53 8.73 -27.85
N ALA A 429 -10.36 7.54 -28.41
CA ALA A 429 -10.73 6.30 -27.70
C ALA A 429 -9.86 6.02 -26.47
N ALA A 430 -8.59 6.43 -26.46
CA ALA A 430 -7.70 6.32 -25.30
C ALA A 430 -8.09 7.34 -24.22
N GLU A 431 -8.38 8.57 -24.61
CA GLU A 431 -8.88 9.60 -23.68
C GLU A 431 -10.21 9.19 -23.03
N HIS A 432 -11.14 8.61 -23.81
CA HIS A 432 -12.41 8.09 -23.30
C HIS A 432 -12.16 7.00 -22.25
N ARG A 433 -11.30 6.02 -22.54
CA ARG A 433 -10.94 4.97 -21.58
C ARG A 433 -10.29 5.54 -20.32
N LEU A 434 -9.34 6.46 -20.46
CA LEU A 434 -8.63 7.07 -19.33
C LEU A 434 -9.60 7.76 -18.37
N TYR A 435 -10.36 8.72 -18.86
CA TYR A 435 -11.21 9.56 -18.00
C TYR A 435 -12.44 8.83 -17.49
N THR A 436 -13.02 7.90 -18.25
CA THR A 436 -14.12 7.06 -17.78
C THR A 436 -13.66 6.10 -16.68
N THR A 437 -12.50 5.47 -16.87
CA THR A 437 -11.92 4.58 -15.85
C THR A 437 -11.55 5.35 -14.58
N PHE A 438 -10.99 6.56 -14.72
CA PHE A 438 -10.70 7.41 -13.56
C PHE A 438 -11.97 7.81 -12.81
N LEU A 439 -13.04 8.19 -13.52
CA LEU A 439 -14.33 8.51 -12.89
C LEU A 439 -14.88 7.32 -12.08
N ALA A 440 -14.82 6.11 -12.62
CA ALA A 440 -15.21 4.90 -11.87
C ALA A 440 -14.28 4.66 -10.65
N SER A 441 -12.98 4.83 -10.83
CA SER A 441 -11.96 4.67 -9.78
C SER A 441 -12.13 5.66 -8.65
N ALA A 442 -12.64 6.87 -8.93
CA ALA A 442 -12.94 7.86 -7.92
C ALA A 442 -13.91 7.32 -6.86
N PHE A 443 -14.96 6.60 -7.28
CA PHE A 443 -15.90 5.98 -6.35
C PHE A 443 -15.28 4.84 -5.53
N ARG A 444 -14.28 4.12 -6.07
CA ARG A 444 -13.52 3.14 -5.30
C ARG A 444 -12.75 3.81 -4.15
N SER A 445 -12.03 4.89 -4.43
CA SER A 445 -11.23 5.61 -3.41
C SER A 445 -12.13 6.32 -2.37
N LEU A 446 -13.24 6.92 -2.81
CA LEU A 446 -14.20 7.57 -1.91
C LEU A 446 -14.83 6.62 -0.87
N ARG A 447 -14.88 5.30 -1.13
CA ARG A 447 -15.39 4.30 -0.18
C ARG A 447 -14.51 4.12 1.05
N PHE A 448 -13.24 4.52 1.01
CA PHE A 448 -12.36 4.53 2.19
C PHE A 448 -12.70 5.65 3.18
N GLY A 449 -13.53 6.62 2.77
CA GLY A 449 -14.00 7.71 3.62
C GLY A 449 -13.05 8.92 3.63
N LEU A 450 -13.49 9.99 4.32
CA LEU A 450 -12.76 11.28 4.33
C LEU A 450 -11.67 11.37 5.42
N THR A 451 -11.54 10.38 6.27
CA THR A 451 -10.43 10.26 7.24
C THR A 451 -9.18 9.69 6.57
N ASP A 452 -9.36 8.95 5.50
CA ASP A 452 -8.29 8.46 4.63
C ASP A 452 -7.81 9.57 3.68
N ALA A 453 -6.49 9.67 3.46
CA ALA A 453 -5.88 10.72 2.64
C ALA A 453 -6.30 10.62 1.17
N HIS A 454 -6.32 9.40 0.60
CA HIS A 454 -6.78 9.16 -0.77
C HIS A 454 -8.28 9.46 -0.92
N GLY A 455 -9.11 9.03 0.05
CA GLY A 455 -10.54 9.31 0.03
C GLY A 455 -10.85 10.81 0.09
N LYS A 456 -10.13 11.56 0.93
CA LYS A 456 -10.29 13.02 1.03
C LYS A 456 -9.74 13.75 -0.18
N GLY A 457 -8.57 13.37 -0.66
CA GLY A 457 -7.97 13.90 -1.90
C GLY A 457 -8.84 13.63 -3.12
N MET A 458 -9.44 12.43 -3.20
CA MET A 458 -10.36 12.09 -4.28
C MET A 458 -11.68 12.86 -4.20
N ALA A 459 -12.21 13.14 -3.01
CA ALA A 459 -13.40 14.00 -2.86
C ALA A 459 -13.14 15.42 -3.38
N LEU A 460 -11.96 15.97 -3.08
CA LEU A 460 -11.52 17.27 -3.62
C LEU A 460 -11.49 17.25 -5.14
N GLN A 461 -10.82 16.28 -5.75
CA GLN A 461 -10.69 16.15 -7.21
C GLN A 461 -12.06 15.99 -7.87
N PHE A 462 -12.88 15.07 -7.36
CA PHE A 462 -14.20 14.80 -7.91
C PHE A 462 -15.08 16.06 -7.91
N ASN A 463 -15.11 16.81 -6.81
CA ASN A 463 -15.90 18.02 -6.69
C ASN A 463 -15.36 19.14 -7.57
N TYR A 464 -14.04 19.33 -7.65
CA TYR A 464 -13.41 20.32 -8.54
C TYR A 464 -13.75 20.05 -10.00
N LEU A 465 -13.53 18.79 -10.45
CA LEU A 465 -13.81 18.40 -11.83
C LEU A 465 -15.31 18.52 -12.16
N SER A 466 -16.19 18.24 -11.19
CA SER A 466 -17.64 18.46 -11.35
C SER A 466 -18.00 19.94 -11.46
N ASP A 467 -17.41 20.80 -10.62
CA ASP A 467 -17.64 22.25 -10.65
C ASP A 467 -17.17 22.89 -11.96
N LYS A 468 -16.09 22.34 -12.56
CA LYS A 468 -15.61 22.72 -13.90
C LYS A 468 -16.42 22.08 -15.04
N GLY A 469 -17.37 21.19 -14.72
CA GLY A 469 -18.22 20.50 -15.69
C GLY A 469 -17.53 19.37 -16.42
N GLY A 470 -16.38 18.87 -15.93
CA GLY A 470 -15.69 17.69 -16.44
C GLY A 470 -16.44 16.40 -16.09
N PHE A 471 -16.98 16.32 -14.87
CA PHE A 471 -17.92 15.28 -14.46
C PHE A 471 -19.33 15.84 -14.40
N VAL A 472 -20.28 15.10 -14.95
CA VAL A 472 -21.69 15.53 -15.03
C VAL A 472 -22.58 14.45 -14.42
N ALA A 473 -23.44 14.86 -13.48
CA ALA A 473 -24.46 13.98 -12.94
C ALA A 473 -25.63 13.86 -13.89
N ASN A 474 -26.06 12.63 -14.19
CA ASN A 474 -27.24 12.33 -14.97
C ASN A 474 -28.49 12.32 -14.07
N PRO A 475 -29.70 12.45 -14.64
CA PRO A 475 -30.96 12.42 -13.87
C PRO A 475 -31.19 11.12 -13.10
N ASP A 476 -30.66 10.00 -13.56
CA ASP A 476 -30.72 8.67 -12.90
C ASP A 476 -29.75 8.54 -11.72
N GLY A 477 -28.81 9.51 -11.57
CA GLY A 477 -27.81 9.54 -10.52
C GLY A 477 -26.48 8.92 -10.92
N ALA A 478 -26.32 8.45 -12.16
CA ALA A 478 -25.03 8.07 -12.72
C ALA A 478 -24.22 9.33 -13.06
N PHE A 479 -22.89 9.16 -13.12
CA PHE A 479 -21.97 10.22 -13.53
C PHE A 479 -21.33 9.88 -14.89
N ALA A 480 -21.16 10.90 -15.70
CA ALA A 480 -20.52 10.78 -17.02
C ALA A 480 -19.37 11.80 -17.14
N VAL A 481 -18.44 11.51 -18.03
CA VAL A 481 -17.37 12.44 -18.41
C VAL A 481 -17.85 13.36 -19.52
N ASN A 482 -17.60 14.65 -19.36
CA ASN A 482 -17.68 15.62 -20.46
C ASN A 482 -16.28 15.78 -21.05
N TYR A 483 -16.01 15.11 -22.17
CA TYR A 483 -14.68 15.03 -22.78
C TYR A 483 -14.17 16.38 -23.33
N GLU A 484 -15.05 17.34 -23.61
CA GLU A 484 -14.63 18.70 -24.00
C GLU A 484 -14.09 19.50 -22.80
N LYS A 485 -14.57 19.22 -21.59
CA LYS A 485 -14.27 19.97 -20.37
C LYS A 485 -13.31 19.30 -19.43
N ILE A 486 -13.20 17.96 -19.46
CA ILE A 486 -12.37 17.24 -18.47
C ILE A 486 -10.90 17.57 -18.60
N LYS A 487 -10.37 17.64 -19.82
CA LYS A 487 -8.96 17.91 -20.11
C LYS A 487 -8.48 19.27 -19.58
N PRO A 488 -9.15 20.40 -19.88
CA PRO A 488 -8.81 21.68 -19.28
C PRO A 488 -9.01 21.68 -17.75
N ALA A 489 -10.04 21.00 -17.22
CA ALA A 489 -10.27 20.93 -15.77
C ALA A 489 -9.15 20.17 -15.03
N VAL A 490 -8.65 19.07 -15.60
CA VAL A 490 -7.48 18.34 -15.09
C VAL A 490 -6.25 19.24 -15.07
N ARG A 491 -5.98 19.96 -16.17
CA ARG A 491 -4.86 20.91 -16.23
C ARG A 491 -4.97 22.02 -15.18
N ASP A 492 -6.18 22.60 -15.00
CA ASP A 492 -6.42 23.66 -14.02
C ASP A 492 -6.18 23.15 -12.60
N LEU A 493 -6.70 21.95 -12.24
CA LEU A 493 -6.51 21.39 -10.91
C LEU A 493 -5.04 21.00 -10.66
N THR A 494 -4.35 20.47 -11.66
CA THR A 494 -2.90 20.21 -11.59
C THR A 494 -2.14 21.50 -11.31
N HIS A 495 -2.47 22.59 -12.01
CA HIS A 495 -1.90 23.92 -11.75
C HIS A 495 -2.13 24.38 -10.31
N ASP A 496 -3.37 24.30 -9.85
CA ASP A 496 -3.77 24.82 -8.54
C ASP A 496 -3.08 24.07 -7.39
N LEU A 497 -3.05 22.73 -7.44
CA LEU A 497 -2.43 21.90 -6.40
C LEU A 497 -0.90 22.04 -6.37
N LEU A 498 -0.24 21.98 -7.53
CA LEU A 498 1.21 22.17 -7.62
C LEU A 498 1.64 23.57 -7.20
N THR A 499 0.87 24.61 -7.54
CA THR A 499 1.16 25.99 -7.11
C THR A 499 0.99 26.13 -5.60
N LEU A 500 -0.06 25.54 -5.04
CA LEU A 500 -0.32 25.53 -3.60
C LEU A 500 0.84 24.88 -2.83
N GLU A 501 1.39 23.77 -3.32
CA GLU A 501 2.57 23.13 -2.74
C GLU A 501 3.84 23.97 -2.91
N ALA A 502 4.06 24.55 -4.11
CA ALA A 502 5.21 25.40 -4.40
C ALA A 502 5.31 26.63 -3.49
N GLU A 503 4.16 27.18 -3.11
CA GLU A 503 4.06 28.34 -2.23
C GLU A 503 3.98 27.99 -0.74
N GLY A 504 3.83 26.70 -0.40
CA GLY A 504 3.58 26.26 0.97
C GLY A 504 2.30 26.88 1.55
N ASN A 505 1.28 27.05 0.72
CA ASN A 505 0.08 27.83 1.04
C ASN A 505 -0.91 27.03 1.90
N TYR A 506 -0.64 26.95 3.20
CA TYR A 506 -1.49 26.25 4.17
C TYR A 506 -2.95 26.75 4.19
N ALA A 507 -3.15 28.09 4.09
CA ALA A 507 -4.50 28.67 4.12
C ALA A 507 -5.31 28.26 2.87
N GLY A 508 -4.68 28.29 1.70
CA GLY A 508 -5.27 27.83 0.44
C GLY A 508 -5.61 26.33 0.49
N ALA A 509 -4.69 25.50 1.00
CA ALA A 509 -4.90 24.06 1.17
C ALA A 509 -6.10 23.77 2.07
N ARG A 510 -6.18 24.44 3.21
CA ARG A 510 -7.32 24.31 4.13
C ARG A 510 -8.63 24.71 3.47
N GLN A 511 -8.67 25.88 2.81
CA GLN A 511 -9.87 26.33 2.13
C GLN A 511 -10.31 25.33 1.04
N MET A 512 -9.36 24.80 0.25
CA MET A 512 -9.65 23.84 -0.81
C MET A 512 -10.20 22.52 -0.22
N LEU A 513 -9.58 21.98 0.82
CA LEU A 513 -10.06 20.76 1.50
C LEU A 513 -11.39 20.95 2.22
N ASP A 514 -11.63 22.10 2.87
CA ASP A 514 -12.88 22.37 3.58
C ASP A 514 -14.06 22.55 2.61
N SER A 515 -13.83 23.11 1.41
CA SER A 515 -14.88 23.35 0.41
C SER A 515 -15.10 22.17 -0.55
N LEU A 516 -14.06 21.44 -0.89
CA LEU A 516 -14.08 20.39 -1.92
C LEU A 516 -13.83 18.98 -1.36
N GLY A 517 -13.07 18.83 -0.27
CA GLY A 517 -12.80 17.52 0.36
C GLY A 517 -14.00 16.99 1.16
N VAL A 518 -15.21 17.06 0.58
CA VAL A 518 -16.50 16.74 1.23
C VAL A 518 -17.33 15.82 0.35
N VAL A 519 -18.21 15.01 0.97
CA VAL A 519 -19.17 14.18 0.24
C VAL A 519 -20.44 14.98 -0.04
N ARG A 520 -20.63 15.40 -1.29
CA ARG A 520 -21.84 16.12 -1.74
C ARG A 520 -23.03 15.16 -1.93
N PRO A 521 -24.31 15.67 -1.93
CA PRO A 521 -25.51 14.80 -2.00
C PRO A 521 -25.55 13.82 -3.17
N GLY A 522 -25.15 14.23 -4.38
CA GLY A 522 -25.09 13.35 -5.55
C GLY A 522 -24.08 12.20 -5.38
N MET A 523 -22.87 12.52 -4.89
CA MET A 523 -21.83 11.56 -4.56
C MET A 523 -22.32 10.59 -3.47
N ARG A 524 -22.99 11.08 -2.41
CA ARG A 524 -23.54 10.26 -1.33
C ARG A 524 -24.50 9.21 -1.85
N LYS A 525 -25.44 9.61 -2.71
CA LYS A 525 -26.41 8.68 -3.32
C LYS A 525 -25.71 7.53 -4.06
N SER A 526 -24.67 7.82 -4.82
CA SER A 526 -23.91 6.79 -5.53
C SER A 526 -23.13 5.90 -4.54
N LEU A 527 -22.45 6.47 -3.53
CA LEU A 527 -21.73 5.70 -2.50
C LEU A 527 -22.67 4.76 -1.72
N ASP A 528 -23.87 5.22 -1.40
CA ASP A 528 -24.88 4.41 -0.70
C ASP A 528 -25.30 3.19 -1.54
N SER A 529 -25.31 3.32 -2.87
CA SER A 529 -25.60 2.21 -3.78
C SER A 529 -24.47 1.15 -3.87
N LEU A 530 -23.29 1.43 -3.33
CA LEU A 530 -22.10 0.56 -3.43
C LEU A 530 -21.84 -0.27 -2.16
N GLN A 531 -22.65 -0.12 -1.11
CA GLN A 531 -22.36 -0.70 0.22
C GLN A 531 -22.32 -2.23 0.23
N ASP A 532 -23.04 -2.91 -0.67
CA ASP A 532 -23.06 -4.36 -0.81
C ASP A 532 -21.95 -4.92 -1.71
N LEU A 533 -21.16 -4.05 -2.36
CA LEU A 533 -20.02 -4.47 -3.16
C LEU A 533 -18.79 -4.75 -2.30
N PRO A 534 -17.92 -5.69 -2.71
CA PRO A 534 -16.67 -5.94 -2.01
C PRO A 534 -15.80 -4.68 -1.89
N THR A 535 -15.06 -4.58 -0.80
CA THR A 535 -14.09 -3.50 -0.55
C THR A 535 -12.72 -3.87 -1.09
N ASP A 536 -12.33 -5.15 -0.92
CA ASP A 536 -11.06 -5.68 -1.43
C ASP A 536 -11.21 -7.14 -1.88
N ILE A 537 -10.10 -7.75 -2.30
CA ILE A 537 -10.04 -9.13 -2.77
C ILE A 537 -9.45 -10.06 -1.70
N ARG A 538 -9.84 -11.33 -1.78
CA ARG A 538 -9.26 -12.43 -1.01
C ARG A 538 -8.78 -13.51 -1.98
N PRO A 539 -7.45 -13.70 -2.16
CA PRO A 539 -6.95 -14.81 -2.95
C PRO A 539 -7.39 -16.15 -2.38
N VAL A 540 -7.96 -16.99 -3.24
CA VAL A 540 -8.33 -18.38 -2.92
C VAL A 540 -7.46 -19.33 -3.71
N ARG A 541 -7.07 -20.46 -3.07
CA ARG A 541 -6.21 -21.48 -3.65
C ARG A 541 -7.01 -22.59 -4.30
#